data_251941971e04b4844a0e882cfb0b4ac8
#
_entry.id   251941971e04b4844a0e882cfb0b4ac8
#
_cell.length_a   1.000
_cell.length_b   1.000
_cell.length_c   1.000
_cell.angle_alpha   90.00
_cell.angle_beta   90.00
_cell.angle_gamma   90.00
#
_symmetry.space_group_name_H-M   'P 1'
#
loop_
_entity.id
_entity.type
_entity.pdbx_description
1 polymer ?
#
loop_
_entity_poly.entity_id
_entity_poly.type
_entity_poly.pdbx_seq_one_letter_code
_entity_poly.pdbx_strand_id
1 'polypeptide(L)'
;KPIKLFKEHPEVLAKYRDRYKYIMVDEFQDTSHQQYEMMHLLADKNVAVVGDDDQSIYSWRGADYQNIINFEKDFPGVTEIRLEQNYRSTETILAAANGVISHNTNRKDKELWSGNGSGKPIEIYMPENEAAEADFIAESIQGICTEEKRKYDDFGVLMRANTQSRAIEEAFLEANIPYTMSGGTSFFERKEIKDVISYLRVI
;
A
#
# COMPACT_ATOMS: atom_id res chain seq x y z
N LYS A 1 12.51 21.44 -7.62
CA LYS A 1 13.44 21.96 -8.66
C LYS A 1 12.92 21.75 -10.09
N PRO A 2 12.44 20.56 -10.55
CA PRO A 2 11.97 20.38 -11.94
C PRO A 2 10.84 21.33 -12.34
N ILE A 3 9.84 21.51 -11.50
CA ILE A 3 8.69 22.40 -11.76
C ILE A 3 9.14 23.82 -12.06
N LYS A 4 10.05 24.35 -11.22
CA LYS A 4 10.62 25.69 -11.44
C LYS A 4 11.34 25.78 -12.79
N LEU A 5 12.15 24.76 -13.12
CA LEU A 5 12.85 24.69 -14.41
C LEU A 5 11.86 24.72 -15.59
N PHE A 6 10.81 23.93 -15.53
CA PHE A 6 9.80 23.87 -16.60
C PHE A 6 9.02 25.18 -16.77
N LYS A 7 8.79 25.91 -15.67
CA LYS A 7 8.12 27.22 -15.73
C LYS A 7 9.02 28.33 -16.25
N GLU A 8 10.30 28.32 -15.88
CA GLU A 8 11.26 29.35 -16.26
C GLU A 8 11.90 29.11 -17.64
N HIS A 9 11.90 27.86 -18.11
CA HIS A 9 12.54 27.41 -19.34
C HIS A 9 11.58 26.59 -20.24
N PRO A 10 10.68 27.27 -20.96
CA PRO A 10 9.71 26.60 -21.84
C PRO A 10 10.33 25.69 -22.91
N GLU A 11 11.54 26.02 -23.37
CA GLU A 11 12.29 25.21 -24.33
C GLU A 11 12.68 23.82 -23.74
N VAL A 12 12.99 23.80 -22.45
CA VAL A 12 13.27 22.54 -21.74
C VAL A 12 11.99 21.73 -21.60
N LEU A 13 10.89 22.37 -21.19
CA LEU A 13 9.59 21.70 -21.09
C LEU A 13 9.16 21.12 -22.45
N ALA A 14 9.29 21.88 -23.53
CA ALA A 14 8.95 21.43 -24.88
C ALA A 14 9.75 20.16 -25.28
N LYS A 15 11.05 20.11 -24.95
CA LYS A 15 11.88 18.93 -25.17
C LYS A 15 11.36 17.70 -24.45
N TYR A 16 10.91 17.83 -23.21
CA TYR A 16 10.39 16.71 -22.45
C TYR A 16 8.99 16.30 -22.90
N ARG A 17 8.13 17.25 -23.28
CA ARG A 17 6.83 16.96 -23.92
C ARG A 17 6.99 16.24 -25.26
N ASP A 18 8.01 16.60 -26.03
CA ASP A 18 8.31 15.88 -27.26
C ASP A 18 8.81 14.45 -27.02
N ARG A 19 9.60 14.26 -25.97
CA ARG A 19 10.12 12.94 -25.57
C ARG A 19 9.05 12.02 -24.98
N TYR A 20 8.17 12.54 -24.12
CA TYR A 20 7.15 11.78 -23.40
C TYR A 20 5.78 12.04 -24.02
N LYS A 21 5.43 11.25 -25.03
CA LYS A 21 4.16 11.38 -25.76
C LYS A 21 2.96 10.84 -25.00
N TYR A 22 3.20 9.93 -24.05
CA TYR A 22 2.19 9.32 -23.18
C TYR A 22 2.66 9.41 -21.75
N ILE A 23 1.79 9.84 -20.87
CA ILE A 23 2.03 9.90 -19.43
C ILE A 23 1.00 9.02 -18.77
N MET A 24 1.48 8.10 -17.93
CA MET A 24 0.65 7.25 -17.09
C MET A 24 1.07 7.43 -15.65
N VAL A 25 0.10 7.63 -14.76
CA VAL A 25 0.33 7.75 -13.32
C VAL A 25 -0.49 6.69 -12.62
N ASP A 26 0.19 5.84 -11.90
CA ASP A 26 -0.41 4.82 -11.03
C ASP A 26 -0.48 5.34 -9.60
N GLU A 27 -1.37 4.74 -8.78
CA GLU A 27 -1.64 5.16 -7.39
C GLU A 27 -1.86 6.67 -7.27
N PHE A 28 -2.68 7.20 -8.18
CA PHE A 28 -2.84 8.64 -8.34
C PHE A 28 -3.37 9.35 -7.09
N GLN A 29 -4.14 8.66 -6.23
CA GLN A 29 -4.62 9.16 -4.95
C GLN A 29 -3.50 9.51 -3.96
N ASP A 30 -2.30 8.95 -4.14
CA ASP A 30 -1.15 9.17 -3.27
C ASP A 30 -0.22 10.28 -3.78
N THR A 31 -0.59 10.95 -4.87
CA THR A 31 0.21 12.03 -5.42
C THR A 31 0.11 13.31 -4.58
N SER A 32 1.24 13.95 -4.37
CA SER A 32 1.30 15.29 -3.79
C SER A 32 0.93 16.36 -4.83
N HIS A 33 0.58 17.56 -4.35
CA HIS A 33 0.35 18.71 -5.23
C HIS A 33 1.51 18.97 -6.20
N GLN A 34 2.76 18.82 -5.75
CA GLN A 34 3.93 19.01 -6.60
C GLN A 34 4.06 17.94 -7.68
N GLN A 35 3.71 16.69 -7.38
CA GLN A 35 3.72 15.61 -8.37
C GLN A 35 2.61 15.83 -9.41
N TYR A 36 1.43 16.23 -8.96
CA TYR A 36 0.34 16.63 -9.84
C TYR A 36 0.74 17.78 -10.78
N GLU A 37 1.31 18.86 -10.23
CA GLU A 37 1.77 20.01 -11.00
C GLU A 37 2.83 19.62 -12.04
N MET A 38 3.76 18.73 -11.67
CA MET A 38 4.77 18.24 -12.59
C MET A 38 4.15 17.43 -13.74
N MET A 39 3.22 16.55 -13.42
CA MET A 39 2.45 15.77 -14.40
C MET A 39 1.66 16.70 -15.33
N HIS A 40 0.94 17.68 -14.78
CA HIS A 40 0.15 18.63 -15.54
C HIS A 40 1.00 19.49 -16.48
N LEU A 41 2.20 19.93 -16.07
CA LEU A 41 3.13 20.63 -16.93
C LEU A 41 3.62 19.76 -18.08
N LEU A 42 3.90 18.48 -17.85
CA LEU A 42 4.40 17.57 -18.87
C LEU A 42 3.32 17.04 -19.79
N ALA A 43 2.11 16.86 -19.29
CA ALA A 43 1.00 16.33 -20.06
C ALA A 43 0.57 17.30 -21.16
N ASP A 44 0.39 16.77 -22.38
CA ASP A 44 -0.21 17.49 -23.50
C ASP A 44 -1.64 16.99 -23.71
N LYS A 45 -1.80 15.80 -24.30
CA LYS A 45 -3.13 15.20 -24.58
C LYS A 45 -3.25 13.77 -24.14
N ASN A 46 -2.14 13.04 -24.12
CA ASN A 46 -2.12 11.62 -23.84
C ASN A 46 -1.71 11.39 -22.38
N VAL A 47 -2.64 11.56 -21.46
CA VAL A 47 -2.46 11.31 -20.04
C VAL A 47 -3.51 10.32 -19.55
N ALA A 48 -3.09 9.34 -18.79
CA ALA A 48 -3.95 8.40 -18.10
C ALA A 48 -3.53 8.33 -16.64
N VAL A 49 -4.49 8.31 -15.75
CA VAL A 49 -4.26 8.14 -14.31
C VAL A 49 -5.05 6.94 -13.83
N VAL A 50 -4.46 6.15 -12.97
CA VAL A 50 -5.10 5.01 -12.30
C VAL A 50 -4.97 5.22 -10.81
N GLY A 51 -6.05 5.04 -10.09
CA GLY A 51 -6.06 5.24 -8.65
C GLY A 51 -7.38 4.82 -8.02
N ASP A 52 -7.37 4.74 -6.72
CA ASP A 52 -8.52 4.41 -5.90
C ASP A 52 -8.63 5.43 -4.76
N ASP A 53 -9.61 6.30 -4.83
CA ASP A 53 -9.86 7.35 -3.85
C ASP A 53 -10.07 6.80 -2.43
N ASP A 54 -10.63 5.59 -2.31
CA ASP A 54 -10.81 4.90 -1.03
C ASP A 54 -9.49 4.41 -0.41
N GLN A 55 -8.41 4.34 -1.18
CA GLN A 55 -7.09 3.95 -0.72
C GLN A 55 -6.14 5.12 -0.42
N SER A 56 -6.64 6.35 -0.41
CA SER A 56 -5.83 7.54 -0.10
C SER A 56 -5.49 7.61 1.40
N ILE A 57 -4.37 7.02 1.80
CA ILE A 57 -3.92 6.92 3.20
C ILE A 57 -2.61 7.67 3.47
N TYR A 58 -2.04 8.37 2.49
CA TYR A 58 -0.74 9.05 2.59
C TYR A 58 -0.84 10.59 2.71
N SER A 59 -1.96 11.12 3.20
CA SER A 59 -2.11 12.56 3.44
C SER A 59 -0.99 13.15 4.33
N TRP A 60 -0.54 12.40 5.33
CA TRP A 60 0.59 12.76 6.19
C TRP A 60 1.95 12.82 5.46
N ARG A 61 2.06 12.27 4.26
CA ARG A 61 3.20 12.41 3.35
C ARG A 61 3.00 13.49 2.30
N GLY A 62 1.88 14.19 2.34
CA GLY A 62 1.53 15.26 1.41
C GLY A 62 0.73 14.80 0.19
N ALA A 63 0.16 13.59 0.23
CA ALA A 63 -0.85 13.18 -0.75
C ALA A 63 -2.08 14.09 -0.62
N ASP A 64 -2.62 14.49 -1.77
CA ASP A 64 -3.74 15.42 -1.84
C ASP A 64 -4.85 14.82 -2.69
N TYR A 65 -5.91 14.37 -2.03
CA TYR A 65 -7.12 13.86 -2.68
C TYR A 65 -7.72 14.85 -3.71
N GLN A 66 -7.50 16.15 -3.50
CA GLN A 66 -8.00 17.18 -4.43
C GLN A 66 -7.43 17.02 -5.84
N ASN A 67 -6.28 16.33 -5.99
CA ASN A 67 -5.69 16.05 -7.30
C ASN A 67 -6.63 15.25 -8.22
N ILE A 68 -7.44 14.32 -7.67
CA ILE A 68 -8.42 13.54 -8.44
C ILE A 68 -9.50 14.47 -9.00
N ILE A 69 -9.99 15.38 -8.18
CA ILE A 69 -11.02 16.35 -8.58
C ILE A 69 -10.47 17.36 -9.57
N ASN A 70 -9.24 17.82 -9.36
CA ASN A 70 -8.57 18.77 -10.25
C ASN A 70 -8.29 18.15 -11.62
N PHE A 71 -7.95 16.86 -11.66
CA PHE A 71 -7.68 16.17 -12.93
C PHE A 71 -8.87 16.24 -13.89
N GLU A 72 -10.08 16.01 -13.43
CA GLU A 72 -11.28 16.10 -14.27
C GLU A 72 -11.55 17.53 -14.78
N LYS A 73 -11.17 18.54 -13.99
CA LYS A 73 -11.31 19.95 -14.40
C LYS A 73 -10.24 20.38 -15.39
N ASP A 74 -9.00 19.94 -15.16
CA ASP A 74 -7.84 20.35 -15.94
C ASP A 74 -7.72 19.60 -17.27
N PHE A 75 -8.34 18.42 -17.36
CA PHE A 75 -8.41 17.60 -18.57
C PHE A 75 -9.86 17.36 -19.00
N PRO A 76 -10.53 18.39 -19.57
CA PRO A 76 -11.93 18.25 -19.97
C PRO A 76 -12.08 17.19 -21.08
N GLY A 77 -13.09 16.33 -20.91
CA GLY A 77 -13.33 15.22 -21.84
C GLY A 77 -12.61 13.92 -21.48
N VAL A 78 -12.06 13.83 -20.27
CA VAL A 78 -11.53 12.58 -19.75
C VAL A 78 -12.62 11.49 -19.72
N THR A 79 -12.24 10.27 -20.10
CA THR A 79 -13.12 9.09 -19.99
C THR A 79 -12.81 8.38 -18.68
N GLU A 80 -13.79 8.29 -17.80
CA GLU A 80 -13.70 7.51 -16.56
C GLU A 80 -14.09 6.05 -16.85
N ILE A 81 -13.23 5.12 -16.42
CA ILE A 81 -13.48 3.68 -16.48
C ILE A 81 -13.37 3.14 -15.05
N ARG A 82 -14.43 2.49 -14.57
CA ARG A 82 -14.46 1.89 -13.23
C ARG A 82 -14.11 0.41 -13.31
N LEU A 83 -13.12 0.01 -12.54
CA LEU A 83 -12.68 -1.38 -12.41
C LEU A 83 -13.21 -1.94 -11.09
N GLU A 84 -14.44 -2.44 -11.09
CA GLU A 84 -15.14 -2.88 -9.88
C GLU A 84 -14.92 -4.36 -9.57
N GLN A 85 -14.49 -5.15 -10.53
CA GLN A 85 -14.20 -6.57 -10.29
C GLN A 85 -12.85 -6.73 -9.60
N ASN A 86 -12.88 -7.33 -8.41
CA ASN A 86 -11.70 -7.68 -7.63
C ASN A 86 -11.37 -9.16 -7.83
N TYR A 87 -10.12 -9.44 -8.19
CA TYR A 87 -9.61 -10.79 -8.45
C TYR A 87 -8.74 -11.33 -7.30
N ARG A 88 -8.46 -10.50 -6.29
CA ARG A 88 -7.57 -10.83 -5.17
C ARG A 88 -8.32 -11.48 -4.01
N SER A 89 -9.43 -10.89 -3.62
CA SER A 89 -10.13 -11.18 -2.36
C SER A 89 -11.40 -11.99 -2.57
N THR A 90 -11.85 -12.66 -1.52
CA THR A 90 -13.16 -13.33 -1.47
C THR A 90 -14.27 -12.31 -1.16
N GLU A 91 -15.51 -12.72 -1.37
CA GLU A 91 -16.69 -11.88 -1.12
C GLU A 91 -16.78 -11.42 0.34
N THR A 92 -16.45 -12.30 1.31
CA THR A 92 -16.45 -11.95 2.74
C THR A 92 -15.48 -10.81 3.05
N ILE A 93 -14.28 -10.84 2.48
CA ILE A 93 -13.29 -9.78 2.66
C ILE A 93 -13.78 -8.47 2.04
N LEU A 94 -14.33 -8.53 0.82
CA LEU A 94 -14.85 -7.34 0.14
C LEU A 94 -16.08 -6.76 0.84
N ALA A 95 -16.97 -7.60 1.36
CA ALA A 95 -18.12 -7.12 2.15
C ALA A 95 -17.68 -6.35 3.39
N ALA A 96 -16.65 -6.82 4.09
CA ALA A 96 -16.07 -6.11 5.22
C ALA A 96 -15.42 -4.78 4.80
N ALA A 97 -14.64 -4.79 3.72
CA ALA A 97 -14.00 -3.59 3.17
C ALA A 97 -15.04 -2.55 2.71
N ASN A 98 -16.06 -2.96 1.96
CA ASN A 98 -17.16 -2.10 1.54
C ASN A 98 -17.92 -1.55 2.76
N GLY A 99 -18.11 -2.37 3.80
CA GLY A 99 -18.74 -1.93 5.06
C GLY A 99 -17.95 -0.83 5.76
N VAL A 100 -16.63 -0.96 5.85
CA VAL A 100 -15.76 0.05 6.45
C VAL A 100 -15.79 1.35 5.63
N ILE A 101 -15.56 1.24 4.31
CA ILE A 101 -15.42 2.42 3.46
C ILE A 101 -16.73 3.17 3.22
N SER A 102 -17.88 2.53 3.41
CA SER A 102 -19.19 3.17 3.28
C SER A 102 -19.40 4.33 4.25
N HIS A 103 -18.62 4.42 5.33
CA HIS A 103 -18.65 5.53 6.28
C HIS A 103 -17.97 6.80 5.74
N ASN A 104 -17.19 6.71 4.66
CA ASN A 104 -16.62 7.87 4.03
C ASN A 104 -17.65 8.55 3.12
N THR A 105 -17.86 9.84 3.32
CA THR A 105 -18.88 10.62 2.59
C THR A 105 -18.35 11.24 1.29
N ASN A 106 -17.04 11.49 1.22
CA ASN A 106 -16.38 12.12 0.07
C ASN A 106 -15.67 11.06 -0.79
N ARG A 107 -16.45 10.25 -1.51
CA ARG A 107 -15.91 9.19 -2.37
C ARG A 107 -16.71 9.08 -3.68
N LYS A 108 -16.09 8.51 -4.70
CA LYS A 108 -16.80 8.10 -5.90
C LYS A 108 -17.57 6.81 -5.62
N ASP A 109 -18.85 6.78 -6.02
CA ASP A 109 -19.66 5.58 -5.84
C ASP A 109 -19.09 4.43 -6.65
N LYS A 110 -18.68 3.39 -5.96
CA LYS A 110 -18.23 2.10 -6.52
C LYS A 110 -18.49 1.01 -5.50
N GLU A 111 -18.73 -0.18 -5.98
CA GLU A 111 -18.91 -1.37 -5.16
C GLU A 111 -18.03 -2.49 -5.71
N LEU A 112 -17.01 -2.86 -4.96
CA LEU A 112 -16.13 -3.95 -5.33
C LEU A 112 -16.86 -5.29 -5.17
N TRP A 113 -16.80 -6.13 -6.19
CA TRP A 113 -17.33 -7.48 -6.18
C TRP A 113 -16.27 -8.48 -6.63
N SER A 114 -16.44 -9.75 -6.26
CA SER A 114 -15.50 -10.82 -6.62
C SER A 114 -16.24 -12.07 -7.09
N GLY A 115 -15.60 -12.79 -8.01
CA GLY A 115 -16.01 -14.14 -8.41
C GLY A 115 -15.29 -15.26 -7.66
N ASN A 116 -14.52 -14.96 -6.61
CA ASN A 116 -13.71 -15.94 -5.88
C ASN A 116 -14.50 -16.70 -4.78
N GLY A 117 -15.82 -16.54 -4.75
CA GLY A 117 -16.70 -17.16 -3.75
C GLY A 117 -16.60 -16.48 -2.38
N SER A 118 -17.38 -16.99 -1.44
CA SER A 118 -17.54 -16.35 -0.13
C SER A 118 -16.28 -16.39 0.73
N GLY A 119 -15.48 -17.45 0.63
CA GLY A 119 -14.29 -17.61 1.47
C GLY A 119 -14.60 -17.94 2.93
N LYS A 120 -13.56 -17.86 3.78
CA LYS A 120 -13.69 -18.07 5.23
C LYS A 120 -14.22 -16.82 5.92
N PRO A 121 -14.88 -16.96 7.08
CA PRO A 121 -15.20 -15.83 7.95
C PRO A 121 -13.95 -15.08 8.38
N ILE A 122 -14.12 -13.79 8.66
CA ILE A 122 -13.07 -12.98 9.31
C ILE A 122 -13.07 -13.33 10.80
N GLU A 123 -11.91 -13.65 11.32
CA GLU A 123 -11.72 -13.95 12.74
C GLU A 123 -11.10 -12.74 13.44
N ILE A 124 -11.56 -12.46 14.65
CA ILE A 124 -11.02 -11.42 15.51
C ILE A 124 -10.48 -12.08 16.77
N TYR A 125 -9.18 -11.90 16.99
CA TYR A 125 -8.51 -12.35 18.18
C TYR A 125 -8.07 -11.16 19.05
N MET A 126 -8.27 -11.24 20.36
CA MET A 126 -7.91 -10.20 21.32
C MET A 126 -6.91 -10.77 22.33
N PRO A 127 -5.61 -10.66 22.06
CA PRO A 127 -4.58 -11.16 22.93
C PRO A 127 -4.45 -10.34 24.23
N GLU A 128 -3.88 -10.92 25.26
CA GLU A 128 -3.63 -10.23 26.52
C GLU A 128 -2.45 -9.26 26.45
N ASN A 129 -1.47 -9.53 25.60
CA ASN A 129 -0.27 -8.73 25.41
C ASN A 129 0.39 -9.00 24.04
N GLU A 130 1.46 -8.27 23.75
CA GLU A 130 2.20 -8.34 22.47
C GLU A 130 2.81 -9.74 22.20
N ALA A 131 3.27 -10.43 23.25
CA ALA A 131 3.85 -11.77 23.10
C ALA A 131 2.75 -12.78 22.72
N ALA A 132 1.62 -12.77 23.42
CA ALA A 132 0.49 -13.62 23.12
C ALA A 132 -0.07 -13.36 21.69
N GLU A 133 -0.02 -12.12 21.21
CA GLU A 133 -0.37 -11.77 19.82
C GLU A 133 0.58 -12.44 18.83
N ALA A 134 1.88 -12.32 19.09
CA ALA A 134 2.91 -12.86 18.21
C ALA A 134 2.89 -14.39 18.17
N ASP A 135 2.72 -15.03 19.32
CA ASP A 135 2.59 -16.49 19.44
C ASP A 135 1.37 -16.99 18.69
N PHE A 136 0.22 -16.35 18.88
CA PHE A 136 -1.01 -16.69 18.14
C PHE A 136 -0.83 -16.59 16.62
N ILE A 137 -0.15 -15.55 16.14
CA ILE A 137 0.13 -15.40 14.70
C ILE A 137 1.02 -16.56 14.20
N ALA A 138 2.09 -16.88 14.94
CA ALA A 138 3.01 -17.95 14.56
C ALA A 138 2.32 -19.33 14.55
N GLU A 139 1.56 -19.64 15.60
CA GLU A 139 0.80 -20.90 15.71
C GLU A 139 -0.27 -21.01 14.63
N SER A 140 -0.98 -19.92 14.33
CA SER A 140 -2.00 -19.89 13.26
C SER A 140 -1.38 -20.18 11.90
N ILE A 141 -0.25 -19.57 11.57
CA ILE A 141 0.46 -19.81 10.31
C ILE A 141 0.89 -21.28 10.21
N GLN A 142 1.51 -21.84 11.26
CA GLN A 142 1.94 -23.25 11.27
C GLN A 142 0.77 -24.21 11.17
N GLY A 143 -0.33 -23.92 11.86
CA GLY A 143 -1.56 -24.70 11.79
C GLY A 143 -2.11 -24.75 10.37
N ILE A 144 -2.29 -23.60 9.73
CA ILE A 144 -2.80 -23.50 8.35
C ILE A 144 -1.83 -24.16 7.35
N CYS A 145 -0.52 -23.98 7.52
CA CYS A 145 0.47 -24.67 6.68
C CYS A 145 0.31 -26.20 6.74
N THR A 146 0.05 -26.72 7.94
CA THR A 146 -0.09 -28.16 8.17
C THR A 146 -1.43 -28.70 7.62
N GLU A 147 -2.53 -28.01 7.91
CA GLU A 147 -3.88 -28.45 7.59
C GLU A 147 -4.21 -28.25 6.10
N GLU A 148 -3.83 -27.09 5.53
CA GLU A 148 -4.18 -26.71 4.16
C GLU A 148 -3.03 -26.90 3.17
N LYS A 149 -1.87 -27.38 3.62
CA LYS A 149 -0.63 -27.53 2.82
C LYS A 149 -0.19 -26.21 2.15
N ARG A 150 -0.41 -25.10 2.84
CA ARG A 150 0.06 -23.78 2.41
C ARG A 150 1.57 -23.64 2.60
N LYS A 151 2.17 -22.75 1.83
CA LYS A 151 3.57 -22.34 2.01
C LYS A 151 3.64 -21.07 2.84
N TYR A 152 4.77 -20.81 3.48
CA TYR A 152 4.98 -19.56 4.22
C TYR A 152 4.86 -18.32 3.34
N ASP A 153 5.17 -18.41 2.05
CA ASP A 153 5.00 -17.33 1.07
C ASP A 153 3.53 -16.95 0.80
N ASP A 154 2.57 -17.78 1.25
CA ASP A 154 1.14 -17.50 1.09
C ASP A 154 0.59 -16.58 2.20
N PHE A 155 1.41 -16.19 3.18
CA PHE A 155 0.99 -15.39 4.33
C PHE A 155 1.60 -14.00 4.31
N GLY A 156 0.81 -13.03 4.77
CA GLY A 156 1.27 -11.68 5.03
C GLY A 156 0.78 -11.20 6.38
N VAL A 157 1.68 -10.62 7.17
CA VAL A 157 1.34 -9.97 8.45
C VAL A 157 1.47 -8.46 8.28
N LEU A 158 0.38 -7.75 8.50
CA LEU A 158 0.33 -6.30 8.41
C LEU A 158 0.35 -5.67 9.80
N MET A 159 1.25 -4.73 10.00
CA MET A 159 1.42 -4.01 11.26
C MET A 159 1.16 -2.52 11.09
N ARG A 160 0.56 -1.89 12.09
CA ARG A 160 0.34 -0.45 12.07
C ARG A 160 1.64 0.35 12.22
N ALA A 161 2.57 -0.15 13.00
CA ALA A 161 3.84 0.51 13.29
C ALA A 161 5.00 -0.48 13.34
N ASN A 162 6.18 -0.05 12.89
CA ASN A 162 7.38 -0.89 12.88
C ASN A 162 7.86 -1.31 14.29
N THR A 163 7.39 -0.66 15.35
CA THR A 163 7.69 -1.05 16.73
C THR A 163 7.07 -2.39 17.12
N GLN A 164 5.98 -2.78 16.46
CA GLN A 164 5.29 -4.05 16.69
C GLN A 164 6.05 -5.25 16.11
N SER A 165 7.00 -5.02 15.18
CA SER A 165 7.68 -6.11 14.48
C SER A 165 8.51 -6.99 15.40
N ARG A 166 9.06 -6.45 16.49
CA ARG A 166 10.00 -7.16 17.34
C ARG A 166 9.41 -8.44 17.93
N ALA A 167 8.24 -8.36 18.56
CA ALA A 167 7.60 -9.53 19.17
C ALA A 167 7.28 -10.60 18.11
N ILE A 168 6.79 -10.18 16.94
CA ILE A 168 6.46 -11.07 15.82
C ILE A 168 7.73 -11.73 15.27
N GLU A 169 8.81 -10.97 15.10
CA GLU A 169 10.11 -11.51 14.65
C GLU A 169 10.69 -12.52 15.66
N GLU A 170 10.59 -12.24 16.95
CA GLU A 170 11.00 -13.15 18.02
C GLU A 170 10.19 -14.47 17.96
N ALA A 171 8.86 -14.41 17.88
CA ALA A 171 8.01 -15.58 17.76
C ALA A 171 8.28 -16.39 16.48
N PHE A 172 8.52 -15.72 15.35
CA PHE A 172 8.85 -16.40 14.08
C PHE A 172 10.21 -17.11 14.13
N LEU A 173 11.21 -16.51 14.79
CA LEU A 173 12.51 -17.15 15.01
C LEU A 173 12.39 -18.39 15.92
N GLU A 174 11.63 -18.30 16.99
CA GLU A 174 11.40 -19.44 17.90
C GLU A 174 10.64 -20.57 17.22
N ALA A 175 9.63 -20.22 16.41
CA ALA A 175 8.84 -21.17 15.63
C ALA A 175 9.53 -21.66 14.35
N ASN A 176 10.74 -21.18 14.03
CA ASN A 176 11.46 -21.44 12.77
C ASN A 176 10.64 -21.10 11.51
N ILE A 177 9.85 -20.03 11.54
CA ILE A 177 9.11 -19.52 10.40
C ILE A 177 10.01 -18.56 9.61
N PRO A 178 10.34 -18.84 8.35
CA PRO A 178 11.09 -17.91 7.51
C PRO A 178 10.23 -16.68 7.18
N TYR A 179 10.80 -15.50 7.27
CA TYR A 179 10.09 -14.26 6.97
C TYR A 179 10.98 -13.24 6.26
N THR A 180 10.35 -12.30 5.59
CA THR A 180 10.99 -11.09 5.06
C THR A 180 10.21 -9.86 5.52
N MET A 181 10.92 -8.79 5.88
CA MET A 181 10.28 -7.53 6.25
C MET A 181 10.28 -6.56 5.07
N SER A 182 9.10 -6.06 4.70
CA SER A 182 8.94 -5.04 3.68
C SER A 182 8.69 -3.67 4.33
N GLY A 183 9.33 -2.63 3.80
CA GLY A 183 9.13 -1.25 4.26
C GLY A 183 9.86 -0.85 5.55
N GLY A 184 10.78 -1.68 6.04
CA GLY A 184 11.60 -1.40 7.22
C GLY A 184 12.86 -2.26 7.24
N THR A 185 13.68 -2.07 8.27
CA THR A 185 14.79 -2.97 8.59
C THR A 185 14.34 -3.87 9.73
N SER A 186 14.49 -5.18 9.56
CA SER A 186 14.26 -6.15 10.66
C SER A 186 14.94 -5.67 11.94
N PHE A 187 14.32 -5.90 13.08
CA PHE A 187 14.86 -5.47 14.37
C PHE A 187 16.30 -5.96 14.56
N PHE A 188 16.55 -7.23 14.24
CA PHE A 188 17.87 -7.84 14.39
C PHE A 188 18.88 -7.41 13.32
N GLU A 189 18.41 -6.80 12.23
CA GLU A 189 19.25 -6.28 11.15
C GLU A 189 19.67 -4.81 11.35
N ARG A 190 19.09 -4.13 12.34
CA ARG A 190 19.44 -2.74 12.67
C ARG A 190 20.88 -2.64 13.12
N LYS A 191 21.58 -1.62 12.66
CA LYS A 191 23.01 -1.42 12.95
C LYS A 191 23.27 -1.42 14.44
N GLU A 192 22.48 -0.70 15.22
CA GLU A 192 22.61 -0.57 16.66
C GLU A 192 22.51 -1.92 17.37
N ILE A 193 21.62 -2.78 16.90
CA ILE A 193 21.41 -4.13 17.45
C ILE A 193 22.58 -5.03 17.07
N LYS A 194 23.02 -5.00 15.80
CA LYS A 194 24.22 -5.75 15.34
C LYS A 194 25.46 -5.34 16.10
N ASP A 195 25.65 -4.06 16.36
CA ASP A 195 26.81 -3.56 17.12
C ASP A 195 26.82 -4.13 18.54
N VAL A 196 25.66 -4.11 19.24
CA VAL A 196 25.51 -4.69 20.59
C VAL A 196 25.75 -6.21 20.58
N ILE A 197 25.13 -6.93 19.64
CA ILE A 197 25.30 -8.38 19.51
C ILE A 197 26.75 -8.73 19.21
N SER A 198 27.40 -7.97 18.35
CA SER A 198 28.82 -8.20 18.03
C SER A 198 29.72 -8.01 19.24
N TYR A 199 29.44 -7.01 20.05
CA TYR A 199 30.16 -6.79 21.32
C TYR A 199 29.97 -7.96 22.30
N LEU A 200 28.74 -8.44 22.47
CA LEU A 200 28.41 -9.56 23.35
C LEU A 200 29.03 -10.89 22.89
N ARG A 201 29.29 -11.06 21.57
CA ARG A 201 29.96 -12.27 21.05
C ARG A 201 31.46 -12.32 21.31
N VAL A 202 32.06 -11.22 21.73
CA VAL A 202 33.52 -11.14 22.03
C VAL A 202 33.80 -11.40 23.50
N ILE A 203 32.80 -11.33 24.36
CA ILE A 203 32.84 -11.65 25.75
C ILE A 203 32.54 -13.14 25.98
#